data_245001df24feaeeaad6af76f2829a2a9
#
_entry.id   245001df24feaeeaad6af76f2829a2a9
#
_cell.length_a   1.000
_cell.length_b   1.000
_cell.length_c   1.000
_cell.angle_alpha   90.00
_cell.angle_beta   90.00
_cell.angle_gamma   90.00
#
_symmetry.space_group_name_H-M   'P 1'
#
loop_
_entity.id
_entity.type
_entity.pdbx_description
1 polymer ?
#
loop_
_entity_poly.entity_id
_entity_poly.type
_entity_poly.pdbx_seq_one_letter_code
_entity_poly.pdbx_strand_id
1 'polypeptide(L)'
;MNSNFRQDPRAAAWEVLIRMDVRELPVRVIYLCSALGIDVRYDDSLTEGVDGKTVMHAGGPIILLDPLATPARNKFTTAHEMGHILLGHVGEYTPVYRARALRGNPIEQAANVFASCLLAPTCVLWGCGAQTERDIMRLCGISREDARRRMAQMKERYQENQFLTSPLERKVYELFLPFIEAHRC
;
A
#
# COMPACT_ATOMS: atom_id res chain seq x y z
N MET A 1 -12.26 11.79 -12.14
CA MET A 1 -11.19 10.85 -12.58
C MET A 1 -11.80 9.45 -12.73
N ASN A 2 -11.92 8.94 -13.96
CA ASN A 2 -12.24 7.51 -14.12
C ASN A 2 -10.93 6.72 -13.99
N SER A 3 -10.50 6.45 -12.76
CA SER A 3 -9.41 5.52 -12.50
C SER A 3 -9.94 4.10 -12.69
N ASN A 4 -9.81 3.55 -13.89
CA ASN A 4 -10.25 2.20 -14.20
C ASN A 4 -9.21 1.19 -13.65
N PHE A 5 -9.09 1.12 -12.31
CA PHE A 5 -8.30 0.11 -11.62
C PHE A 5 -9.15 -1.15 -11.39
N ARG A 6 -8.46 -2.30 -11.29
CA ARG A 6 -9.13 -3.58 -11.04
C ARG A 6 -9.77 -3.59 -9.65
N GLN A 7 -10.90 -4.29 -9.52
CA GLN A 7 -11.58 -4.48 -8.23
C GLN A 7 -10.79 -5.38 -7.25
N ASP A 8 -9.88 -6.24 -7.77
CA ASP A 8 -8.95 -6.98 -6.93
C ASP A 8 -7.90 -6.02 -6.34
N PRO A 9 -7.83 -5.85 -5.01
CA PRO A 9 -6.96 -4.87 -4.38
C PRO A 9 -5.46 -5.15 -4.60
N ARG A 10 -5.06 -6.42 -4.77
CA ARG A 10 -3.69 -6.79 -5.11
C ARG A 10 -3.35 -6.36 -6.52
N ALA A 11 -4.22 -6.66 -7.47
CA ALA A 11 -4.03 -6.28 -8.86
C ALA A 11 -4.01 -4.76 -9.03
N ALA A 12 -4.90 -4.04 -8.34
CA ALA A 12 -4.93 -2.58 -8.33
C ALA A 12 -3.61 -1.97 -7.82
N ALA A 13 -3.06 -2.50 -6.71
CA ALA A 13 -1.77 -2.04 -6.17
C ALA A 13 -0.63 -2.26 -7.18
N TRP A 14 -0.58 -3.41 -7.82
CA TRP A 14 0.45 -3.73 -8.82
C TRP A 14 0.29 -2.90 -10.09
N GLU A 15 -0.94 -2.60 -10.51
CA GLU A 15 -1.19 -1.67 -11.61
C GLU A 15 -0.67 -0.26 -11.30
N VAL A 16 -0.80 0.22 -10.06
CA VAL A 16 -0.21 1.49 -9.64
C VAL A 16 1.31 1.45 -9.79
N LEU A 17 1.98 0.40 -9.30
CA LEU A 17 3.43 0.26 -9.43
C LEU A 17 3.87 0.31 -10.90
N ILE A 18 3.16 -0.40 -11.78
CA ILE A 18 3.50 -0.48 -13.20
C ILE A 18 3.21 0.85 -13.91
N ARG A 19 2.03 1.44 -13.71
CA ARG A 19 1.62 2.68 -14.40
C ARG A 19 2.45 3.89 -13.97
N MET A 20 2.91 3.90 -12.71
CA MET A 20 3.75 4.97 -12.16
C MET A 20 5.25 4.67 -12.28
N ASP A 21 5.62 3.60 -12.98
CA ASP A 21 7.01 3.18 -13.22
C ASP A 21 7.85 3.12 -11.93
N VAL A 22 7.28 2.53 -10.87
CA VAL A 22 7.96 2.40 -9.57
C VAL A 22 8.97 1.28 -9.65
N ARG A 23 10.26 1.59 -9.55
CA ARG A 23 11.37 0.64 -9.77
C ARG A 23 12.19 0.33 -8.52
N GLU A 24 11.87 0.95 -7.39
CA GLU A 24 12.66 0.83 -6.15
C GLU A 24 11.79 0.83 -4.89
N LEU A 25 12.33 0.27 -3.83
CA LEU A 25 11.81 0.36 -2.48
C LEU A 25 12.74 1.24 -1.62
N PRO A 26 12.23 1.93 -0.63
CA PRO A 26 10.83 2.04 -0.21
C PRO A 26 9.95 2.85 -1.17
N VAL A 27 8.72 2.39 -1.42
CA VAL A 27 7.77 3.13 -2.26
C VAL A 27 7.49 4.52 -1.69
N ARG A 28 7.57 5.54 -2.53
CA ARG A 28 7.35 6.97 -2.20
C ARG A 28 5.85 7.31 -2.34
N VAL A 29 5.03 6.81 -1.42
CA VAL A 29 3.57 6.82 -1.55
C VAL A 29 2.98 8.24 -1.69
N ILE A 30 3.54 9.24 -1.01
CA ILE A 30 3.06 10.64 -1.14
C ILE A 30 3.28 11.16 -2.58
N TYR A 31 4.41 10.81 -3.20
CA TYR A 31 4.64 11.14 -4.61
C TYR A 31 3.61 10.48 -5.52
N LEU A 32 3.25 9.21 -5.27
CA LEU A 32 2.21 8.52 -6.03
C LEU A 32 0.85 9.19 -5.86
N CYS A 33 0.49 9.60 -4.63
CA CYS A 33 -0.73 10.37 -4.38
C CYS A 33 -0.77 11.64 -5.23
N SER A 34 0.29 12.44 -5.19
CA SER A 34 0.38 13.69 -5.95
C SER A 34 0.24 13.45 -7.46
N ALA A 35 0.94 12.43 -8.01
CA ALA A 35 0.86 12.07 -9.42
C ALA A 35 -0.54 11.58 -9.85
N LEU A 36 -1.32 11.05 -8.92
CA LEU A 36 -2.71 10.60 -9.12
C LEU A 36 -3.75 11.71 -8.80
N GLY A 37 -3.32 12.93 -8.48
CA GLY A 37 -4.19 14.03 -8.13
C GLY A 37 -4.88 13.87 -6.77
N ILE A 38 -4.24 13.12 -5.86
CA ILE A 38 -4.66 12.94 -4.47
C ILE A 38 -3.82 13.87 -3.60
N ASP A 39 -4.44 14.80 -2.90
CA ASP A 39 -3.75 15.67 -1.95
C ASP A 39 -3.54 14.95 -0.61
N VAL A 40 -2.42 15.22 0.06
CA VAL A 40 -2.11 14.62 1.37
C VAL A 40 -1.74 15.73 2.33
N ARG A 41 -2.45 15.80 3.45
CA ARG A 41 -2.27 16.85 4.48
C ARG A 41 -2.24 16.24 5.87
N TYR A 42 -1.58 16.93 6.80
CA TYR A 42 -1.70 16.67 8.23
C TYR A 42 -2.87 17.43 8.82
N ASP A 43 -3.59 16.82 9.76
CA ASP A 43 -4.79 17.39 10.40
C ASP A 43 -4.78 17.11 11.90
N ASP A 44 -4.52 18.13 12.69
CA ASP A 44 -4.49 18.07 14.16
C ASP A 44 -5.90 17.84 14.78
N SER A 45 -6.96 17.98 13.97
CA SER A 45 -8.34 17.82 14.43
C SER A 45 -8.84 16.36 14.34
N LEU A 46 -8.00 15.41 13.92
CA LEU A 46 -8.37 14.00 13.90
C LEU A 46 -8.64 13.50 15.32
N THR A 47 -9.77 12.81 15.48
CA THR A 47 -10.15 12.25 16.79
C THR A 47 -9.17 11.14 17.23
N GLU A 48 -9.00 10.99 18.54
CA GLU A 48 -8.12 9.99 19.11
C GLU A 48 -8.40 8.57 18.53
N GLY A 49 -7.35 7.91 18.09
CA GLY A 49 -7.41 6.58 17.48
C GLY A 49 -7.72 6.55 15.98
N VAL A 50 -7.85 7.70 15.34
CA VAL A 50 -7.97 7.83 13.88
C VAL A 50 -6.62 8.22 13.29
N ASP A 51 -5.96 7.28 12.60
CA ASP A 51 -4.63 7.53 11.99
C ASP A 51 -4.71 8.39 10.72
N GLY A 52 -5.87 8.38 10.05
CA GLY A 52 -6.14 9.15 8.85
C GLY A 52 -7.55 8.93 8.32
N LYS A 53 -7.95 9.78 7.39
CA LYS A 53 -9.23 9.70 6.68
C LYS A 53 -9.12 10.31 5.29
N THR A 54 -9.97 9.85 4.38
CA THR A 54 -10.16 10.49 3.08
C THR A 54 -11.40 11.36 3.07
N VAL A 55 -11.28 12.56 2.53
CA VAL A 55 -12.40 13.47 2.27
C VAL A 55 -12.44 13.82 0.78
N MET A 56 -13.65 13.88 0.21
CA MET A 56 -13.84 14.34 -1.16
C MET A 56 -14.07 15.85 -1.17
N HIS A 57 -13.33 16.54 -2.01
CA HIS A 57 -13.44 17.99 -2.19
C HIS A 57 -13.66 18.30 -3.69
N ALA A 58 -14.13 19.49 -4.02
CA ALA A 58 -14.37 19.90 -5.41
C ALA A 58 -13.11 19.77 -6.30
N GLY A 59 -11.91 19.88 -5.74
CA GLY A 59 -10.63 19.71 -6.42
C GLY A 59 -10.09 18.28 -6.48
N GLY A 60 -10.78 17.31 -5.90
CA GLY A 60 -10.34 15.91 -5.82
C GLY A 60 -10.26 15.37 -4.39
N PRO A 61 -9.82 14.13 -4.22
CA PRO A 61 -9.68 13.51 -2.90
C PRO A 61 -8.51 14.10 -2.11
N ILE A 62 -8.70 14.25 -0.81
CA ILE A 62 -7.70 14.69 0.16
C ILE A 62 -7.57 13.62 1.23
N ILE A 63 -6.35 13.14 1.45
CA ILE A 63 -6.00 12.26 2.58
C ILE A 63 -5.52 13.12 3.73
N LEU A 64 -6.17 13.01 4.87
CA LEU A 64 -5.81 13.69 6.12
C LEU A 64 -5.12 12.69 7.03
N LEU A 65 -3.95 13.04 7.58
CA LEU A 65 -3.09 12.18 8.39
C LEU A 65 -2.90 12.76 9.79
N ASP A 66 -2.79 11.88 10.78
CA ASP A 66 -2.39 12.26 12.13
C ASP A 66 -0.91 12.71 12.15
N PRO A 67 -0.62 13.98 12.52
CA PRO A 67 0.74 14.49 12.62
C PRO A 67 1.56 13.83 13.72
N LEU A 68 0.92 13.21 14.72
CA LEU A 68 1.57 12.54 15.84
C LEU A 68 1.93 11.07 15.55
N ALA A 69 1.40 10.51 14.46
CA ALA A 69 1.72 9.14 14.05
C ALA A 69 3.16 9.04 13.52
N THR A 70 3.77 7.86 13.70
CA THR A 70 5.13 7.62 13.17
C THR A 70 5.18 7.68 11.65
N PRO A 71 6.33 8.00 11.04
CA PRO A 71 6.47 8.02 9.57
C PRO A 71 6.06 6.71 8.90
N ALA A 72 6.39 5.54 9.50
CA ALA A 72 5.98 4.25 8.99
C ALA A 72 4.46 4.05 9.06
N ARG A 73 3.82 4.54 10.13
CA ARG A 73 2.37 4.50 10.29
C ARG A 73 1.70 5.40 9.25
N ASN A 74 2.14 6.64 9.10
CA ASN A 74 1.62 7.57 8.11
C ASN A 74 1.80 7.06 6.68
N LYS A 75 2.93 6.41 6.37
CA LYS A 75 3.14 5.75 5.08
C LYS A 75 2.07 4.67 4.81
N PHE A 76 1.82 3.79 5.79
CA PHE A 76 0.82 2.74 5.64
C PHE A 76 -0.60 3.32 5.54
N THR A 77 -0.94 4.30 6.38
CA THR A 77 -2.22 5.00 6.35
C THR A 77 -2.45 5.69 5.00
N THR A 78 -1.43 6.39 4.47
CA THR A 78 -1.54 7.01 3.13
C THR A 78 -1.82 5.98 2.04
N ALA A 79 -1.12 4.84 2.05
CA ALA A 79 -1.36 3.77 1.08
C ALA A 79 -2.73 3.12 1.24
N HIS A 80 -3.22 3.00 2.47
CA HIS A 80 -4.53 2.45 2.79
C HIS A 80 -5.66 3.37 2.29
N GLU A 81 -5.56 4.67 2.58
CA GLU A 81 -6.52 5.67 2.10
C GLU A 81 -6.51 5.79 0.57
N MET A 82 -5.31 5.74 -0.06
CA MET A 82 -5.19 5.62 -1.52
C MET A 82 -5.92 4.39 -2.03
N GLY A 83 -5.84 3.26 -1.32
CA GLY A 83 -6.58 2.05 -1.64
C GLY A 83 -8.10 2.28 -1.66
N HIS A 84 -8.66 2.95 -0.65
CA HIS A 84 -10.07 3.31 -0.64
C HIS A 84 -10.46 4.16 -1.85
N ILE A 85 -9.65 5.14 -2.22
CA ILE A 85 -9.92 6.01 -3.38
C ILE A 85 -9.91 5.20 -4.67
N LEU A 86 -8.87 4.41 -4.92
CA LEU A 86 -8.67 3.71 -6.18
C LEU A 86 -9.60 2.51 -6.38
N LEU A 87 -10.05 1.88 -5.29
CA LEU A 87 -11.04 0.80 -5.30
C LEU A 87 -12.49 1.31 -5.31
N GLY A 88 -12.69 2.64 -5.29
CA GLY A 88 -14.02 3.23 -5.35
C GLY A 88 -14.83 3.11 -4.05
N HIS A 89 -14.17 2.98 -2.91
CA HIS A 89 -14.82 2.88 -1.61
C HIS A 89 -15.29 4.24 -1.05
N VAL A 90 -14.82 5.34 -1.64
CA VAL A 90 -15.12 6.71 -1.19
C VAL A 90 -16.30 7.22 -2.00
N GLY A 91 -17.46 7.38 -1.34
CA GLY A 91 -18.63 8.05 -1.92
C GLY A 91 -18.46 9.58 -1.94
N GLU A 92 -19.25 10.27 -2.77
CA GLU A 92 -19.13 11.73 -2.98
C GLU A 92 -19.22 12.58 -1.69
N TYR A 93 -19.76 12.03 -0.58
CA TYR A 93 -20.00 12.76 0.67
C TYR A 93 -19.73 11.95 1.94
N THR A 94 -19.11 10.78 1.86
CA THR A 94 -18.92 9.94 3.05
C THR A 94 -17.45 9.90 3.44
N PRO A 95 -17.04 10.47 4.59
CA PRO A 95 -15.72 10.24 5.13
C PRO A 95 -15.58 8.76 5.50
N VAL A 96 -14.58 8.09 4.94
CA VAL A 96 -14.23 6.74 5.35
C VAL A 96 -13.34 6.87 6.58
N TYR A 97 -13.90 6.61 7.76
CA TYR A 97 -13.15 6.63 9.01
C TYR A 97 -12.50 5.28 9.25
N ARG A 98 -11.19 5.27 9.49
CA ARG A 98 -10.48 4.10 10.00
C ARG A 98 -10.75 3.96 11.50
N ALA A 99 -11.95 3.53 11.88
CA ALA A 99 -12.24 3.19 13.26
C ALA A 99 -11.75 1.76 13.54
N ARG A 100 -11.04 1.55 14.66
CA ARG A 100 -10.68 0.21 15.17
C ARG A 100 -11.85 -0.77 15.25
N ALA A 101 -13.08 -0.26 15.26
CA ALA A 101 -14.32 -1.04 15.35
C ALA A 101 -14.67 -1.85 14.09
N LEU A 102 -14.01 -1.62 12.94
CA LEU A 102 -14.34 -2.27 11.66
C LEU A 102 -13.47 -3.50 11.35
N ARG A 103 -12.91 -4.16 12.36
CA ARG A 103 -12.23 -5.45 12.16
C ARG A 103 -13.20 -6.45 11.53
N GLY A 104 -12.85 -6.91 10.32
CA GLY A 104 -13.68 -7.84 9.55
C GLY A 104 -14.49 -7.20 8.42
N ASN A 105 -14.52 -5.87 8.28
CA ASN A 105 -15.15 -5.20 7.14
C ASN A 105 -14.37 -5.53 5.84
N PRO A 106 -15.02 -6.12 4.82
CA PRO A 106 -14.37 -6.47 3.55
C PRO A 106 -13.73 -5.27 2.83
N ILE A 107 -14.32 -4.07 2.95
CA ILE A 107 -13.81 -2.83 2.36
C ILE A 107 -12.47 -2.43 3.02
N GLU A 108 -12.41 -2.50 4.35
CA GLU A 108 -11.18 -2.23 5.11
C GLU A 108 -10.10 -3.29 4.83
N GLN A 109 -10.51 -4.55 4.71
CA GLN A 109 -9.59 -5.62 4.33
C GLN A 109 -9.01 -5.41 2.94
N ALA A 110 -9.84 -5.00 1.97
CA ALA A 110 -9.38 -4.69 0.62
C ALA A 110 -8.36 -3.55 0.60
N ALA A 111 -8.62 -2.45 1.32
CA ALA A 111 -7.68 -1.34 1.45
C ALA A 111 -6.37 -1.76 2.15
N ASN A 112 -6.43 -2.61 3.18
CA ASN A 112 -5.25 -3.18 3.83
C ASN A 112 -4.43 -4.08 2.88
N VAL A 113 -5.10 -4.90 2.06
CA VAL A 113 -4.44 -5.73 1.03
C VAL A 113 -3.77 -4.85 -0.01
N PHE A 114 -4.47 -3.82 -0.49
CA PHE A 114 -3.91 -2.84 -1.42
C PHE A 114 -2.64 -2.20 -0.85
N ALA A 115 -2.72 -1.60 0.35
CA ALA A 115 -1.59 -0.94 1.00
C ALA A 115 -0.38 -1.88 1.18
N SER A 116 -0.65 -3.09 1.67
CA SER A 116 0.39 -4.10 1.83
C SER A 116 1.05 -4.49 0.51
N CYS A 117 0.27 -4.68 -0.56
CA CYS A 117 0.79 -5.08 -1.88
C CYS A 117 1.53 -3.94 -2.58
N LEU A 118 1.11 -2.69 -2.34
CA LEU A 118 1.80 -1.51 -2.86
C LEU A 118 3.16 -1.30 -2.17
N LEU A 119 3.18 -1.30 -0.83
CA LEU A 119 4.36 -0.93 -0.05
C LEU A 119 5.40 -2.05 0.05
N ALA A 120 4.97 -3.31 -0.03
CA ALA A 120 5.82 -4.48 0.15
C ALA A 120 5.43 -5.61 -0.82
N PRO A 121 5.65 -5.45 -2.13
CA PRO A 121 5.28 -6.45 -3.14
C PRO A 121 6.05 -7.75 -2.92
N THR A 122 5.31 -8.86 -2.72
CA THR A 122 5.90 -10.16 -2.35
C THR A 122 6.88 -10.70 -3.37
N CYS A 123 6.63 -10.50 -4.66
CA CYS A 123 7.52 -10.94 -5.73
C CYS A 123 8.88 -10.21 -5.70
N VAL A 124 8.88 -8.91 -5.34
CA VAL A 124 10.12 -8.13 -5.20
C VAL A 124 10.89 -8.57 -3.95
N LEU A 125 10.20 -8.73 -2.82
CA LEU A 125 10.82 -9.23 -1.59
C LEU A 125 11.41 -10.64 -1.77
N TRP A 126 10.69 -11.51 -2.48
CA TRP A 126 11.17 -12.83 -2.85
C TRP A 126 12.44 -12.74 -3.73
N GLY A 127 12.42 -11.88 -4.75
CA GLY A 127 13.57 -11.65 -5.62
C GLY A 127 14.81 -11.16 -4.87
N CYS A 128 14.63 -10.29 -3.86
CA CYS A 128 15.69 -9.81 -2.98
C CYS A 128 16.16 -10.86 -1.96
N GLY A 129 15.51 -12.02 -1.86
CA GLY A 129 15.85 -13.05 -0.86
C GLY A 129 15.42 -12.70 0.57
N ALA A 130 14.44 -11.82 0.77
CA ALA A 130 13.98 -11.41 2.10
C ALA A 130 13.37 -12.61 2.86
N GLN A 131 13.96 -12.97 4.01
CA GLN A 131 13.54 -14.11 4.83
C GLN A 131 13.15 -13.73 6.27
N THR A 132 13.37 -12.47 6.67
CA THR A 132 13.08 -11.99 8.02
C THR A 132 12.23 -10.73 8.01
N GLU A 133 11.54 -10.48 9.14
CA GLU A 133 10.83 -9.20 9.36
C GLU A 133 11.78 -7.99 9.18
N ARG A 134 13.05 -8.16 9.63
CA ARG A 134 14.07 -7.10 9.53
C ARG A 134 14.42 -6.77 8.08
N ASP A 135 14.49 -7.77 7.19
CA ASP A 135 14.75 -7.55 5.77
C ASP A 135 13.61 -6.74 5.15
N ILE A 136 12.37 -7.11 5.45
CA ILE A 136 11.18 -6.42 4.95
C ILE A 136 11.14 -4.97 5.46
N MET A 137 11.40 -4.76 6.75
CA MET A 137 11.46 -3.41 7.32
C MET A 137 12.53 -2.55 6.64
N ARG A 138 13.73 -3.11 6.43
CA ARG A 138 14.85 -2.43 5.79
C ARG A 138 14.55 -2.06 4.34
N LEU A 139 14.01 -2.98 3.57
CA LEU A 139 13.69 -2.77 2.16
C LEU A 139 12.51 -1.82 1.96
N CYS A 140 11.43 -1.99 2.73
CA CYS A 140 10.16 -1.32 2.49
C CYS A 140 9.94 -0.06 3.35
N GLY A 141 10.69 0.12 4.44
CA GLY A 141 10.47 1.21 5.40
C GLY A 141 9.08 1.19 6.02
N ILE A 142 8.55 0.01 6.34
CA ILE A 142 7.25 -0.21 7.01
C ILE A 142 7.45 -0.60 8.47
N SER A 143 6.36 -0.58 9.25
CA SER A 143 6.39 -0.94 10.66
C SER A 143 6.72 -2.42 10.86
N ARG A 144 7.22 -2.76 12.08
CA ARG A 144 7.47 -4.17 12.44
C ARG A 144 6.20 -5.02 12.37
N GLU A 145 5.06 -4.47 12.75
CA GLU A 145 3.78 -5.17 12.69
C GLU A 145 3.39 -5.52 11.25
N ASP A 146 3.52 -4.56 10.33
CA ASP A 146 3.24 -4.78 8.92
C ASP A 146 4.24 -5.76 8.29
N ALA A 147 5.52 -5.66 8.65
CA ALA A 147 6.56 -6.58 8.20
C ALA A 147 6.29 -8.02 8.67
N ARG A 148 5.83 -8.20 9.93
CA ARG A 148 5.43 -9.51 10.47
C ARG A 148 4.27 -10.11 9.67
N ARG A 149 3.23 -9.32 9.41
CA ARG A 149 2.08 -9.78 8.61
C ARG A 149 2.51 -10.17 7.20
N ARG A 150 3.38 -9.37 6.58
CA ARG A 150 3.91 -9.66 5.25
C ARG A 150 4.78 -10.92 5.24
N MET A 151 5.62 -11.11 6.27
CA MET A 151 6.45 -12.30 6.40
C MET A 151 5.63 -13.59 6.53
N ALA A 152 4.52 -13.54 7.29
CA ALA A 152 3.60 -14.68 7.39
C ALA A 152 3.05 -15.07 6.01
N GLN A 153 2.57 -14.10 5.22
CA GLN A 153 2.07 -14.33 3.86
C GLN A 153 3.16 -14.86 2.92
N MET A 154 4.40 -14.38 3.07
CA MET A 154 5.52 -14.90 2.27
C MET A 154 5.85 -16.34 2.62
N LYS A 155 5.80 -16.75 3.90
CA LYS A 155 6.03 -18.13 4.31
C LYS A 155 5.04 -19.09 3.67
N GLU A 156 3.76 -18.75 3.65
CA GLU A 156 2.73 -19.54 2.95
C GLU A 156 3.06 -19.68 1.46
N ARG A 157 3.40 -18.56 0.80
CA ARG A 157 3.77 -18.57 -0.63
C ARG A 157 5.04 -19.34 -0.92
N TYR A 158 6.03 -19.35 -0.03
CA TYR A 158 7.23 -20.18 -0.15
C TYR A 158 6.89 -21.67 -0.08
N GLN A 159 6.02 -22.07 0.86
CA GLN A 159 5.59 -23.46 1.01
C GLN A 159 4.84 -23.99 -0.22
N GLU A 160 4.02 -23.14 -0.83
CA GLU A 160 3.19 -23.47 -1.98
C GLU A 160 3.87 -23.19 -3.33
N ASN A 161 5.10 -22.67 -3.33
CA ASN A 161 5.83 -22.20 -4.51
C ASN A 161 5.00 -21.25 -5.41
N GLN A 162 4.28 -20.31 -4.78
CA GLN A 162 3.33 -19.41 -5.44
C GLN A 162 3.92 -18.00 -5.70
N PHE A 163 5.09 -17.92 -6.32
CA PHE A 163 5.65 -16.66 -6.83
C PHE A 163 5.61 -16.64 -8.36
N LEU A 164 5.43 -15.45 -8.91
CA LEU A 164 5.37 -15.18 -10.35
C LEU A 164 4.29 -15.99 -11.09
N THR A 165 3.19 -16.28 -10.39
CA THR A 165 2.12 -17.13 -10.93
C THR A 165 1.19 -16.38 -11.88
N SER A 166 1.08 -15.05 -11.78
CA SER A 166 0.25 -14.24 -12.65
C SER A 166 1.08 -13.36 -13.60
N PRO A 167 0.55 -13.02 -14.80
CA PRO A 167 1.23 -12.10 -15.72
C PRO A 167 1.53 -10.73 -15.10
N LEU A 168 0.63 -10.23 -14.24
CA LEU A 168 0.79 -8.93 -13.58
C LEU A 168 1.92 -8.97 -12.55
N GLU A 169 2.01 -10.07 -11.78
CA GLU A 169 3.10 -10.28 -10.82
C GLU A 169 4.47 -10.34 -11.51
N ARG A 170 4.55 -11.02 -12.65
CA ARG A 170 5.77 -11.07 -13.46
C ARG A 170 6.18 -9.68 -13.95
N LYS A 171 5.24 -8.86 -14.41
CA LYS A 171 5.53 -7.47 -14.83
C LYS A 171 6.07 -6.62 -13.68
N VAL A 172 5.52 -6.76 -12.46
CA VAL A 172 6.07 -6.05 -11.29
C VAL A 172 7.49 -6.54 -10.99
N TYR A 173 7.72 -7.85 -11.02
CA TYR A 173 9.05 -8.41 -10.80
C TYR A 173 10.08 -7.88 -11.83
N GLU A 174 9.73 -7.90 -13.11
CA GLU A 174 10.57 -7.37 -14.19
C GLU A 174 10.87 -5.87 -14.03
N LEU A 175 9.86 -5.08 -13.64
CA LEU A 175 10.02 -3.65 -13.38
C LEU A 175 11.05 -3.37 -12.27
N PHE A 176 11.12 -4.23 -11.26
CA PHE A 176 12.02 -4.10 -10.13
C PHE A 176 13.34 -4.86 -10.29
N LEU A 177 13.62 -5.49 -11.44
CA LEU A 177 14.85 -6.29 -11.63
C LEU A 177 16.14 -5.56 -11.23
N PRO A 178 16.40 -4.30 -11.64
CA PRO A 178 17.62 -3.60 -11.23
C PRO A 178 17.72 -3.41 -9.72
N PHE A 179 16.60 -3.13 -9.04
CA PHE A 179 16.55 -3.02 -7.59
C PHE A 179 16.82 -4.39 -6.92
N ILE A 180 16.20 -5.44 -7.42
CA ILE A 180 16.35 -6.81 -6.92
C ILE A 180 17.82 -7.24 -7.02
N GLU A 181 18.47 -7.03 -8.17
CA GLU A 181 19.86 -7.39 -8.39
C GLU A 181 20.80 -6.63 -7.43
N ALA A 182 20.52 -5.35 -7.17
CA ALA A 182 21.32 -4.52 -6.25
C ALA A 182 21.13 -4.88 -4.76
N HIS A 183 20.01 -5.57 -4.40
CA HIS A 183 19.64 -5.84 -3.01
C HIS A 183 19.47 -7.34 -2.70
N ARG A 184 19.91 -8.21 -3.58
CA ARG A 184 19.89 -9.65 -3.37
C ARG A 184 20.86 -10.02 -2.23
N CYS A 185 20.34 -10.67 -1.20
CA CYS A 185 21.11 -11.17 -0.06
C CYS A 185 21.74 -12.52 -0.39
#